data_67b83ce237f0e9ac2513c4d63d3a3675
#
_entry.id   67b83ce237f0e9ac2513c4d63d3a3675
#
_cell.length_a   1.000
_cell.length_b   1.000
_cell.length_c   1.000
_cell.angle_alpha   90.00
_cell.angle_beta   90.00
_cell.angle_gamma   90.00
#
_symmetry.space_group_name_H-M   'P 1'
#
loop_
_entity.id
_entity.type
_entity.pdbx_description
1 polymer ?
#
loop_
_entity_poly.entity_id
_entity_poly.type
_entity_poly.pdbx_seq_one_letter_code
_entity_poly.pdbx_strand_id
1 'polypeptide(L)'
;PRVLVDTDCRLDVSQHGTARRYMKEFAKVKRLLWRWRAEYPGIRIQIRKSHRRWMRQYRVVDGRPMPFESDPEAAYRVCTQKSCTQLYRGCLWKCPALAYFRLMEQELKLEAISDWRLFHGHQACPSMTSDADVDAFLATAAIPQCGLCPGRRRIVKYSQMIAMRAG
;
A
#
# COMPACT_ATOMS: atom_id res chain seq x y z
N PRO A 1 -14.72 -0.79 -17.49
CA PRO A 1 -14.29 -2.20 -17.60
C PRO A 1 -13.62 -2.49 -18.94
N ARG A 2 -14.14 -1.93 -20.07
CA ARG A 2 -13.62 -2.16 -21.42
C ARG A 2 -12.13 -1.85 -21.53
N VAL A 3 -11.65 -0.76 -20.95
CA VAL A 3 -10.22 -0.38 -20.93
C VAL A 3 -9.34 -1.51 -20.37
N LEU A 4 -9.80 -2.25 -19.36
CA LEU A 4 -9.03 -3.37 -18.77
C LEU A 4 -8.85 -4.52 -19.78
N VAL A 5 -9.83 -4.73 -20.67
CA VAL A 5 -9.73 -5.74 -21.74
C VAL A 5 -8.82 -5.24 -22.84
N ASP A 6 -9.02 -4.00 -23.28
CA ASP A 6 -8.30 -3.39 -24.41
C ASP A 6 -6.79 -3.23 -24.10
N THR A 7 -6.43 -3.07 -22.82
CA THR A 7 -5.03 -2.94 -22.35
C THR A 7 -4.44 -4.21 -21.76
N ASP A 8 -5.15 -5.34 -21.83
CA ASP A 8 -4.77 -6.61 -21.19
C ASP A 8 -4.43 -6.48 -19.68
N CYS A 9 -5.05 -5.53 -19.01
CA CYS A 9 -4.84 -5.29 -17.59
C CYS A 9 -5.67 -6.23 -16.71
N ARG A 10 -5.09 -6.65 -15.57
CA ARG A 10 -5.80 -7.42 -14.54
C ARG A 10 -6.26 -6.51 -13.42
N LEU A 11 -7.53 -6.63 -13.03
CA LEU A 11 -8.07 -5.98 -11.83
C LEU A 11 -7.90 -6.91 -10.61
N ASP A 12 -7.04 -6.51 -9.68
CA ASP A 12 -6.87 -7.18 -8.40
C ASP A 12 -7.70 -6.48 -7.32
N VAL A 13 -8.68 -7.17 -6.77
CA VAL A 13 -9.57 -6.67 -5.71
C VAL A 13 -9.25 -7.36 -4.40
N SER A 14 -8.88 -6.58 -3.38
CA SER A 14 -8.47 -7.11 -2.08
C SER A 14 -9.59 -7.02 -1.05
N GLN A 15 -9.93 -8.15 -0.43
CA GLN A 15 -10.79 -8.20 0.74
C GLN A 15 -9.96 -7.94 1.99
N HIS A 16 -10.18 -6.78 2.64
CA HIS A 16 -9.39 -6.33 3.79
C HIS A 16 -10.03 -6.59 5.15
N GLY A 17 -11.26 -7.11 5.20
CA GLY A 17 -11.94 -7.36 6.45
C GLY A 17 -12.94 -8.50 6.39
N THR A 18 -13.45 -8.87 7.58
CA THR A 18 -14.47 -9.92 7.77
C THR A 18 -15.66 -9.43 8.61
N ALA A 19 -15.63 -8.19 9.10
CA ALA A 19 -16.73 -7.61 9.86
C ALA A 19 -18.03 -7.62 9.04
N ARG A 20 -19.17 -7.89 9.68
CA ARG A 20 -20.50 -8.03 9.03
C ARG A 20 -20.83 -6.83 8.12
N ARG A 21 -20.60 -5.59 8.60
CA ARG A 21 -20.83 -4.37 7.83
C ARG A 21 -19.96 -4.32 6.57
N TYR A 22 -18.65 -4.59 6.72
CA TYR A 22 -17.71 -4.65 5.59
C TYR A 22 -18.11 -5.72 4.57
N MET A 23 -18.46 -6.93 5.02
CA MET A 23 -18.85 -8.03 4.13
C MET A 23 -20.13 -7.74 3.35
N LYS A 24 -21.08 -6.99 3.95
CA LYS A 24 -22.29 -6.52 3.26
C LYS A 24 -21.94 -5.59 2.07
N GLU A 25 -21.04 -4.63 2.29
CA GLU A 25 -20.57 -3.73 1.23
C GLU A 25 -19.72 -4.48 0.19
N PHE A 26 -18.82 -5.34 0.64
CA PHE A 26 -18.00 -6.14 -0.26
C PHE A 26 -18.80 -7.09 -1.14
N ALA A 27 -19.96 -7.56 -0.68
CA ALA A 27 -20.88 -8.34 -1.49
C ALA A 27 -21.44 -7.54 -2.69
N LYS A 28 -21.67 -6.21 -2.53
CA LYS A 28 -22.06 -5.33 -3.65
C LYS A 28 -20.94 -5.24 -4.69
N VAL A 29 -19.71 -5.08 -4.24
CA VAL A 29 -18.53 -5.08 -5.12
C VAL A 29 -18.43 -6.40 -5.88
N LYS A 30 -18.55 -7.54 -5.21
CA LYS A 30 -18.53 -8.85 -5.88
C LYS A 30 -19.61 -8.98 -6.96
N ARG A 31 -20.86 -8.55 -6.68
CA ARG A 31 -21.93 -8.56 -7.69
C ARG A 31 -21.58 -7.72 -8.92
N LEU A 32 -20.98 -6.53 -8.72
CA LEU A 32 -20.51 -5.69 -9.81
C LEU A 32 -19.45 -6.40 -10.65
N LEU A 33 -18.47 -7.02 -9.99
CA LEU A 33 -17.39 -7.75 -10.67
C LEU A 33 -17.90 -8.97 -11.47
N TRP A 34 -18.89 -9.68 -10.93
CA TRP A 34 -19.56 -10.77 -11.64
C TRP A 34 -20.30 -10.28 -12.88
N ARG A 35 -21.02 -9.16 -12.78
CA ARG A 35 -21.66 -8.52 -13.94
C ARG A 35 -20.64 -8.13 -15.00
N TRP A 36 -19.52 -7.51 -14.61
CA TRP A 36 -18.44 -7.17 -15.55
C TRP A 36 -17.86 -8.39 -16.25
N ARG A 37 -17.68 -9.51 -15.57
CA ARG A 37 -17.24 -10.76 -16.20
C ARG A 37 -18.22 -11.28 -17.23
N ALA A 38 -19.52 -11.12 -17.00
CA ALA A 38 -20.55 -11.52 -17.96
C ALA A 38 -20.60 -10.60 -19.19
N GLU A 39 -20.46 -9.28 -18.96
CA GLU A 39 -20.50 -8.25 -20.03
C GLU A 39 -19.20 -8.19 -20.84
N TYR A 40 -18.06 -8.53 -20.24
CA TYR A 40 -16.72 -8.42 -20.83
C TYR A 40 -15.95 -9.75 -20.65
N PRO A 41 -16.17 -10.74 -21.53
CA PRO A 41 -15.58 -12.09 -21.39
C PRO A 41 -14.05 -12.13 -21.26
N GLY A 42 -13.33 -11.13 -21.83
CA GLY A 42 -11.86 -11.02 -21.75
C GLY A 42 -11.35 -10.39 -20.45
N ILE A 43 -12.23 -9.89 -19.56
CA ILE A 43 -11.77 -9.18 -18.35
C ILE A 43 -11.10 -10.11 -17.34
N ARG A 44 -9.88 -9.76 -16.95
CA ARG A 44 -9.15 -10.49 -15.91
C ARG A 44 -9.39 -9.87 -14.54
N ILE A 45 -10.15 -10.55 -13.68
CA ILE A 45 -10.44 -10.10 -12.31
C ILE A 45 -9.97 -11.15 -11.32
N GLN A 46 -9.19 -10.76 -10.33
CA GLN A 46 -8.79 -11.60 -9.22
C GLN A 46 -9.27 -11.01 -7.90
N ILE A 47 -9.88 -11.83 -7.05
CA ILE A 47 -10.26 -11.43 -5.68
C ILE A 47 -9.32 -12.12 -4.69
N ARG A 48 -8.60 -11.32 -3.89
CA ARG A 48 -7.64 -11.80 -2.88
C ARG A 48 -8.16 -11.56 -1.47
N LYS A 49 -7.86 -12.48 -0.56
CA LYS A 49 -8.11 -12.31 0.88
C LYS A 49 -6.88 -11.69 1.53
N SER A 50 -6.90 -10.39 1.79
CA SER A 50 -5.76 -9.61 2.32
C SER A 50 -5.90 -9.22 3.79
N HIS A 51 -6.80 -9.87 4.55
CA HIS A 51 -7.09 -9.52 5.95
C HIS A 51 -6.42 -10.42 6.99
N ARG A 52 -5.68 -11.46 6.57
CA ARG A 52 -5.14 -12.46 7.52
C ARG A 52 -3.78 -12.08 8.09
N ARG A 53 -2.94 -11.44 7.30
CA ARG A 53 -1.56 -11.12 7.64
C ARG A 53 -1.21 -9.76 7.10
N TRP A 54 -0.59 -8.93 7.95
CA TRP A 54 -0.11 -7.61 7.61
C TRP A 54 1.37 -7.51 7.93
N MET A 55 2.11 -6.75 7.18
CA MET A 55 3.48 -6.42 7.53
C MET A 55 3.46 -5.15 8.37
N ARG A 56 4.06 -5.20 9.56
CA ARG A 56 4.17 -4.02 10.42
C ARG A 56 5.11 -3.02 9.77
N GLN A 57 4.66 -1.78 9.62
CA GLN A 57 5.41 -0.71 8.96
C GLN A 57 6.11 0.23 9.97
N TYR A 58 5.80 0.14 11.26
CA TYR A 58 6.37 0.96 12.32
C TYR A 58 6.47 0.17 13.63
N ARG A 59 7.33 0.64 14.54
CA ARG A 59 7.41 0.18 15.92
C ARG A 59 6.43 0.99 16.78
N VAL A 60 6.05 0.46 17.94
CA VAL A 60 5.41 1.25 19.00
C VAL A 60 6.40 1.34 20.15
N VAL A 61 6.81 2.55 20.48
CA VAL A 61 7.73 2.86 21.58
C VAL A 61 7.02 3.88 22.47
N ASP A 62 6.83 3.57 23.72
CA ASP A 62 6.12 4.41 24.71
C ASP A 62 4.76 4.90 24.18
N GLY A 63 4.00 3.99 23.55
CA GLY A 63 2.69 4.28 22.96
C GLY A 63 2.73 5.07 21.63
N ARG A 64 3.91 5.45 21.16
CA ARG A 64 4.08 6.25 19.93
C ARG A 64 4.51 5.40 18.74
N PRO A 65 3.95 5.62 17.55
CA PRO A 65 4.39 4.95 16.33
C PRO A 65 5.71 5.55 15.83
N MET A 66 6.78 4.77 15.93
CA MET A 66 8.13 5.14 15.51
C MET A 66 8.55 4.36 14.26
N PRO A 67 9.29 4.95 13.33
CA PRO A 67 9.82 4.21 12.20
C PRO A 67 10.82 3.15 12.66
N PHE A 68 11.15 2.24 11.75
CA PHE A 68 12.34 1.40 11.92
C PHE A 68 13.60 2.18 11.51
N GLU A 69 14.72 1.73 12.00
CA GLU A 69 16.06 2.16 11.60
C GLU A 69 16.72 0.94 10.96
N SER A 70 16.59 0.82 9.66
CA SER A 70 17.07 -0.33 8.89
C SER A 70 17.98 0.11 7.77
N ASP A 71 18.82 -0.78 7.31
CA ASP A 71 19.47 -0.62 6.02
C ASP A 71 18.41 -0.59 4.90
N PRO A 72 18.39 0.43 4.01
CA PRO A 72 17.39 0.56 2.97
C PRO A 72 17.32 -0.63 2.02
N GLU A 73 18.45 -1.22 1.65
CA GLU A 73 18.52 -2.40 0.78
C GLU A 73 17.96 -3.64 1.45
N ALA A 74 18.30 -3.86 2.73
CA ALA A 74 17.75 -4.97 3.50
C ALA A 74 16.22 -4.84 3.66
N ALA A 75 15.74 -3.63 3.94
CA ALA A 75 14.30 -3.36 4.04
C ALA A 75 13.58 -3.56 2.70
N TYR A 76 14.14 -3.04 1.61
CA TYR A 76 13.58 -3.23 0.26
C TYR A 76 13.53 -4.70 -0.13
N ARG A 77 14.57 -5.47 0.13
CA ARG A 77 14.68 -6.90 -0.21
C ARG A 77 13.53 -7.73 0.39
N VAL A 78 13.13 -7.44 1.63
CA VAL A 78 12.04 -8.15 2.33
C VAL A 78 10.67 -7.51 2.15
N CYS A 79 10.59 -6.34 1.50
CA CYS A 79 9.36 -5.58 1.34
C CYS A 79 8.35 -6.33 0.48
N THR A 80 7.13 -6.50 1.00
CA THR A 80 6.01 -7.12 0.25
C THR A 80 5.30 -6.14 -0.69
N GLN A 81 5.65 -4.85 -0.61
CA GLN A 81 5.04 -3.76 -1.38
C GLN A 81 5.99 -3.16 -2.42
N LYS A 82 7.18 -3.73 -2.61
CA LYS A 82 8.22 -3.20 -3.52
C LYS A 82 7.80 -3.07 -4.99
N SER A 83 6.79 -3.84 -5.40
CA SER A 83 6.20 -3.76 -6.75
C SER A 83 4.79 -3.17 -6.72
N CYS A 84 4.45 -2.41 -5.68
CA CYS A 84 3.12 -1.83 -5.49
C CYS A 84 3.17 -0.30 -5.58
N THR A 85 3.61 0.20 -6.73
CA THR A 85 3.57 1.63 -7.05
C THR A 85 2.14 2.13 -7.00
N GLN A 86 1.93 3.33 -6.47
CA GLN A 86 0.61 3.94 -6.32
C GLN A 86 0.48 5.18 -7.22
N LEU A 87 -0.61 5.26 -7.96
CA LEU A 87 -1.05 6.52 -8.55
C LEU A 87 -1.99 7.22 -7.55
N TYR A 88 -1.53 8.32 -6.98
CA TYR A 88 -2.29 9.06 -5.97
C TYR A 88 -2.05 10.57 -6.12
N ARG A 89 -3.14 11.34 -6.19
CA ARG A 89 -3.13 12.80 -6.38
C ARG A 89 -2.30 13.26 -7.59
N GLY A 90 -2.43 12.54 -8.72
CA GLY A 90 -1.74 12.87 -9.96
C GLY A 90 -0.24 12.59 -9.95
N CYS A 91 0.26 11.80 -9.01
CA CYS A 91 1.67 11.42 -8.94
C CYS A 91 1.81 9.90 -8.76
N LEU A 92 2.90 9.36 -9.30
CA LEU A 92 3.33 8.00 -9.02
C LEU A 92 4.20 7.99 -7.75
N TRP A 93 3.83 7.15 -6.81
CA TRP A 93 4.52 6.96 -5.54
C TRP A 93 5.16 5.58 -5.52
N LYS A 94 6.35 5.48 -4.99
CA LYS A 94 7.11 4.23 -4.96
C LYS A 94 6.39 3.09 -4.25
N CYS A 95 5.61 3.40 -3.22
CA CYS A 95 4.85 2.40 -2.47
C CYS A 95 3.65 3.04 -1.72
N PRO A 96 2.69 2.23 -1.23
CA PRO A 96 1.55 2.73 -0.45
C PRO A 96 1.94 3.49 0.82
N ALA A 97 3.02 3.11 1.49
CA ALA A 97 3.46 3.78 2.71
C ALA A 97 3.81 5.26 2.45
N LEU A 98 4.46 5.55 1.33
CA LEU A 98 4.78 6.92 0.92
C LEU A 98 3.55 7.67 0.39
N ALA A 99 2.75 7.03 -0.46
CA ALA A 99 1.56 7.65 -1.05
C ALA A 99 0.55 8.12 0.00
N TYR A 100 0.40 7.35 1.07
CA TYR A 100 -0.60 7.61 2.11
C TYR A 100 0.01 8.11 3.42
N PHE A 101 1.30 8.49 3.42
CA PHE A 101 1.99 8.94 4.64
C PHE A 101 1.28 10.11 5.31
N ARG A 102 0.82 11.10 4.54
CA ARG A 102 0.09 12.26 5.09
C ARG A 102 -1.20 11.88 5.81
N LEU A 103 -1.91 10.86 5.34
CA LEU A 103 -3.10 10.36 6.03
C LEU A 103 -2.72 9.64 7.33
N MET A 104 -1.64 8.86 7.30
CA MET A 104 -1.12 8.20 8.49
C MET A 104 -0.61 9.22 9.53
N GLU A 105 0.08 10.24 9.06
CA GLU A 105 0.60 11.34 9.89
C GLU A 105 -0.51 12.04 10.67
N GLN A 106 -1.59 12.42 9.99
CA GLN A 106 -2.75 13.05 10.60
C GLN A 106 -3.46 12.13 11.60
N GLU A 107 -3.71 10.87 11.21
CA GLU A 107 -4.41 9.89 12.03
C GLU A 107 -3.61 9.53 13.30
N LEU A 108 -2.29 9.45 13.21
CA LEU A 108 -1.40 9.04 14.30
C LEU A 108 -0.67 10.22 14.96
N LYS A 109 -0.95 11.46 14.55
CA LYS A 109 -0.34 12.70 15.08
C LYS A 109 1.20 12.66 15.07
N LEU A 110 1.77 12.32 13.90
CA LEU A 110 3.20 12.12 13.73
C LEU A 110 3.99 13.42 13.49
N GLU A 111 3.34 14.55 13.27
CA GLU A 111 3.97 15.82 12.89
C GLU A 111 5.05 16.27 13.88
N ALA A 112 4.87 15.92 15.16
CA ALA A 112 5.83 16.23 16.23
C ALA A 112 7.00 15.23 16.31
N ILE A 113 7.02 14.17 15.49
CA ILE A 113 8.02 13.10 15.55
C ILE A 113 9.01 13.27 14.41
N SER A 114 10.17 13.86 14.71
CA SER A 114 11.22 14.17 13.72
C SER A 114 11.75 12.95 12.93
N ASP A 115 11.62 11.76 13.50
CA ASP A 115 12.12 10.51 12.89
C ASP A 115 11.41 10.13 11.59
N TRP A 116 10.19 10.66 11.36
CA TRP A 116 9.45 10.49 10.11
C TRP A 116 9.85 11.48 9.01
N ARG A 117 10.76 12.42 9.29
CA ARG A 117 11.14 13.50 8.39
C ARG A 117 11.61 13.03 7.01
N LEU A 118 12.26 11.86 6.96
CA LEU A 118 12.74 11.28 5.69
C LEU A 118 11.58 10.96 4.72
N PHE A 119 10.38 10.64 5.21
CA PHE A 119 9.21 10.41 4.35
C PHE A 119 8.72 11.70 3.68
N HIS A 120 8.86 12.86 4.35
CA HIS A 120 8.51 14.15 3.76
C HIS A 120 9.43 14.54 2.59
N GLY A 121 10.69 14.10 2.62
CA GLY A 121 11.66 14.35 1.56
C GLY A 121 11.47 13.51 0.29
N HIS A 122 10.53 12.56 0.27
CA HIS A 122 10.28 11.75 -0.92
C HIS A 122 9.60 12.57 -2.02
N GLN A 123 10.22 12.57 -3.20
CA GLN A 123 9.66 13.17 -4.40
C GLN A 123 8.92 12.10 -5.20
N ALA A 124 7.62 12.28 -5.35
CA ALA A 124 6.81 11.45 -6.24
C ALA A 124 7.05 11.85 -7.70
N CYS A 125 6.92 10.89 -8.61
CA CYS A 125 6.97 11.17 -10.05
C CYS A 125 5.61 11.71 -10.52
N PRO A 126 5.52 12.90 -11.13
CA PRO A 126 4.28 13.42 -11.69
C PRO A 126 3.74 12.50 -12.79
N SER A 127 2.42 12.28 -12.84
CA SER A 127 1.80 11.43 -13.86
C SER A 127 1.85 12.01 -15.28
N MET A 128 2.13 13.31 -15.41
CA MET A 128 2.27 14.03 -16.68
C MET A 128 3.74 14.18 -17.10
N THR A 129 4.59 13.25 -16.73
CA THR A 129 6.00 13.21 -17.14
C THR A 129 6.19 12.30 -18.35
N SER A 130 7.41 12.24 -18.89
CA SER A 130 7.72 11.38 -20.04
C SER A 130 7.70 9.89 -19.66
N ASP A 131 7.47 9.01 -20.63
CA ASP A 131 7.55 7.56 -20.42
C ASP A 131 8.91 7.15 -19.89
N ALA A 132 10.00 7.78 -20.37
CA ALA A 132 11.36 7.51 -19.90
C ALA A 132 11.55 7.84 -18.41
N ASP A 133 10.95 8.94 -17.93
CA ASP A 133 11.00 9.30 -16.50
C ASP A 133 10.19 8.32 -15.66
N VAL A 134 9.03 7.88 -16.18
CA VAL A 134 8.22 6.84 -15.51
C VAL A 134 9.00 5.53 -15.41
N ASP A 135 9.64 5.10 -16.50
CA ASP A 135 10.44 3.87 -16.51
C ASP A 135 11.64 3.98 -15.56
N ALA A 136 12.35 5.09 -15.54
CA ALA A 136 13.44 5.35 -14.61
C ALA A 136 12.95 5.34 -13.15
N PHE A 137 11.80 5.96 -12.87
CA PHE A 137 11.18 5.93 -11.55
C PHE A 137 10.80 4.51 -11.13
N LEU A 138 10.21 3.72 -12.02
CA LEU A 138 9.81 2.33 -11.74
C LEU A 138 11.02 1.42 -11.55
N ALA A 139 12.09 1.61 -12.32
CA ALA A 139 13.33 0.83 -12.24
C ALA A 139 14.10 1.08 -10.94
N THR A 140 13.93 2.24 -10.29
CA THR A 140 14.61 2.53 -9.03
C THR A 140 14.26 1.47 -7.97
N ALA A 141 15.25 0.81 -7.41
CA ALA A 141 15.06 -0.24 -6.40
C ALA A 141 14.85 0.36 -4.99
N ALA A 142 15.82 0.18 -4.10
CA ALA A 142 15.77 0.78 -2.78
C ALA A 142 15.95 2.30 -2.84
N ILE A 143 15.24 3.00 -1.98
CA ILE A 143 15.35 4.44 -1.77
C ILE A 143 15.65 4.69 -0.28
N PRO A 144 16.21 5.86 0.10
CA PRO A 144 16.54 6.14 1.49
C PRO A 144 15.35 5.93 2.46
N GLN A 145 14.13 6.23 2.03
CA GLN A 145 12.91 6.05 2.80
C GLN A 145 12.63 4.58 3.17
N CYS A 146 13.17 3.62 2.43
CA CYS A 146 13.09 2.20 2.79
C CYS A 146 13.75 1.92 4.15
N GLY A 147 14.73 2.73 4.56
CA GLY A 147 15.37 2.63 5.87
C GLY A 147 14.41 2.83 7.05
N LEU A 148 13.28 3.50 6.85
CA LEU A 148 12.23 3.64 7.86
C LEU A 148 11.30 2.42 7.93
N CYS A 149 11.45 1.45 7.05
CA CYS A 149 10.70 0.19 7.04
C CYS A 149 11.50 -0.94 7.72
N PRO A 150 10.87 -2.05 8.12
CA PRO A 150 11.58 -3.15 8.80
C PRO A 150 12.54 -3.87 7.84
N GLY A 151 13.79 -4.04 8.23
CA GLY A 151 14.82 -4.83 7.51
C GLY A 151 14.61 -6.35 7.56
N ARG A 152 13.59 -6.82 8.29
CA ARG A 152 13.13 -8.22 8.33
C ARG A 152 11.60 -8.28 8.39
N ARG A 153 11.01 -9.35 7.89
CA ARG A 153 9.54 -9.50 7.88
C ARG A 153 8.97 -9.47 9.30
N ARG A 154 8.07 -8.54 9.56
CA ARG A 154 7.34 -8.35 10.81
C ARG A 154 5.85 -8.57 10.54
N ILE A 155 5.45 -9.85 10.48
CA ILE A 155 4.06 -10.21 10.18
C ILE A 155 3.22 -10.07 11.47
N VAL A 156 2.09 -9.37 11.34
CA VAL A 156 1.10 -9.19 12.40
C VAL A 156 -0.20 -9.86 11.96
N LYS A 157 -0.84 -10.61 12.83
CA LYS A 157 -2.18 -11.15 12.60
C LYS A 157 -3.22 -10.04 12.79
N TYR A 158 -4.32 -10.10 12.05
CA TYR A 158 -5.39 -9.11 12.11
C TYR A 158 -5.95 -8.91 13.54
N SER A 159 -6.11 -9.99 14.31
CA SER A 159 -6.51 -9.94 15.73
C SER A 159 -5.58 -9.10 16.61
N GLN A 160 -4.28 -9.12 16.32
CA GLN A 160 -3.29 -8.33 17.05
C GLN A 160 -3.37 -6.84 16.69
N MET A 161 -3.76 -6.50 15.45
CA MET A 161 -3.96 -5.12 15.03
C MET A 161 -5.16 -4.46 15.72
N ILE A 162 -6.24 -5.19 15.94
CA ILE A 162 -7.44 -4.67 16.64
C ILE A 162 -7.10 -4.39 18.11
N ALA A 163 -6.40 -5.30 18.77
CA ALA A 163 -6.00 -5.11 20.17
C ALA A 163 -5.10 -3.88 20.38
N MET A 164 -4.29 -3.50 19.38
CA MET A 164 -3.41 -2.32 19.44
C MET A 164 -4.13 -0.98 19.24
N ARG A 165 -5.39 -0.99 18.73
CA ARG A 165 -6.23 0.22 18.58
C ARG A 165 -7.15 0.46 19.77
N ALA A 166 -7.31 -0.53 20.63
CA ALA A 166 -8.21 -0.50 21.77
C ALA A 166 -7.53 -0.12 23.11
N GLY A 167 -6.22 0.05 23.13
CA GLY A 167 -5.42 0.56 24.25
C GLY A 167 -4.78 1.89 23.89
#